data_7ef3215bbb41b4148c94a0a4f7db4d38
#
_entry.id   7ef3215bbb41b4148c94a0a4f7db4d38
#
_cell.length_a   1.000
_cell.length_b   1.000
_cell.length_c   1.000
_cell.angle_alpha   90.00
_cell.angle_beta   90.00
_cell.angle_gamma   90.00
#
_symmetry.space_group_name_H-M   'P 1'
#
loop_
_entity.id
_entity.type
_entity.pdbx_description
1 polymer ?
#
loop_
_entity_poly.entity_id
_entity_poly.type
_entity_poly.pdbx_seq_one_letter_code
_entity_poly.pdbx_strand_id
1 'polypeptide(L)'
;MALRDDINNALKEAMKAKNERGVSTLRMVNSTIKNADIEARGAGKGPLSDGELLTVLQKMIKQRQESVELYEKGGRPELAAAEREEVAIITAYLPKQMSDDDVKKAISDAIAETGAAGMKDMGKVIGALKAKFAGQMDFAKASGLVKAQLSGG
;
A
#
# COMPACT_ATOMS: atom_id res chain seq x y z
N MET A 1 2.39 -7.71 17.16
CA MET A 1 0.95 -7.90 16.97
C MET A 1 0.60 -7.86 15.49
N ALA A 2 -0.38 -8.63 15.10
CA ALA A 2 -0.83 -8.63 13.71
C ALA A 2 -1.47 -7.29 13.34
N LEU A 3 -1.26 -6.86 12.11
CA LEU A 3 -1.82 -5.63 11.58
C LEU A 3 -3.35 -5.59 11.71
N ARG A 4 -4.01 -6.74 11.52
CA ARG A 4 -5.46 -6.87 11.69
C ARG A 4 -5.92 -6.46 13.09
N ASP A 5 -5.18 -6.90 14.10
CA ASP A 5 -5.49 -6.59 15.50
C ASP A 5 -5.31 -5.10 15.79
N ASP A 6 -4.26 -4.51 15.24
CA ASP A 6 -3.99 -3.09 15.39
C ASP A 6 -5.13 -2.25 14.81
N ILE A 7 -5.60 -2.61 13.62
CA ILE A 7 -6.72 -1.92 12.96
C ILE A 7 -8.01 -2.09 13.77
N ASN A 8 -8.30 -3.30 14.24
CA ASN A 8 -9.51 -3.57 15.03
C ASN A 8 -9.47 -2.82 16.36
N ASN A 9 -8.33 -2.78 17.02
CA ASN A 9 -8.17 -2.04 18.27
C ASN A 9 -8.35 -0.54 18.05
N ALA A 10 -7.80 -0.01 16.96
CA ALA A 10 -7.95 1.40 16.61
C ALA A 10 -9.42 1.75 16.33
N LEU A 11 -10.16 0.85 15.68
CA LEU A 11 -11.60 1.05 15.47
C LEU A 11 -12.34 1.14 16.80
N LYS A 12 -12.04 0.25 17.74
CA LYS A 12 -12.66 0.28 19.08
C LYS A 12 -12.36 1.60 19.79
N GLU A 13 -11.12 2.06 19.74
CA GLU A 13 -10.72 3.33 20.34
C GLU A 13 -11.43 4.52 19.68
N ALA A 14 -11.55 4.51 18.35
CA ALA A 14 -12.27 5.56 17.63
C ALA A 14 -13.75 5.59 18.01
N MET A 15 -14.36 4.43 18.20
CA MET A 15 -15.75 4.33 18.65
C MET A 15 -15.92 4.90 20.06
N LYS A 16 -15.01 4.59 21.00
CA LYS A 16 -15.02 5.13 22.36
C LYS A 16 -14.84 6.63 22.37
N ALA A 17 -13.97 7.16 21.50
CA ALA A 17 -13.70 8.59 21.40
C ALA A 17 -14.74 9.35 20.59
N LYS A 18 -15.72 8.65 20.02
CA LYS A 18 -16.77 9.23 19.16
C LYS A 18 -16.16 9.96 17.96
N ASN A 19 -15.05 9.44 17.45
CA ASN A 19 -14.36 9.96 16.26
C ASN A 19 -15.03 9.39 15.01
N GLU A 20 -16.02 10.08 14.48
CA GLU A 20 -16.83 9.61 13.34
C GLU A 20 -16.00 9.31 12.10
N ARG A 21 -15.05 10.18 11.76
CA ARG A 21 -14.19 9.98 10.59
C ARG A 21 -13.31 8.74 10.77
N GLY A 22 -12.74 8.57 11.96
CA GLY A 22 -11.94 7.40 12.30
C GLY A 22 -12.76 6.12 12.20
N VAL A 23 -13.96 6.12 12.75
CA VAL A 23 -14.85 4.95 12.71
C VAL A 23 -15.20 4.59 11.27
N SER A 24 -15.68 5.55 10.47
CA SER A 24 -16.09 5.27 9.09
C SER A 24 -14.92 4.79 8.23
N THR A 25 -13.74 5.40 8.38
CA THR A 25 -12.55 5.02 7.62
C THR A 25 -12.07 3.63 8.00
N LEU A 26 -11.98 3.33 9.29
CA LEU A 26 -11.51 2.02 9.76
C LEU A 26 -12.50 0.90 9.44
N ARG A 27 -13.80 1.19 9.45
CA ARG A 27 -14.81 0.21 9.00
C ARG A 27 -14.64 -0.10 7.52
N MET A 28 -14.35 0.91 6.72
CA MET A 28 -14.08 0.72 5.28
C MET A 28 -12.82 -0.10 5.07
N VAL A 29 -11.76 0.15 5.83
CA VAL A 29 -10.53 -0.64 5.80
C VAL A 29 -10.85 -2.10 6.10
N ASN A 30 -11.57 -2.37 7.18
CA ASN A 30 -11.95 -3.73 7.55
C ASN A 30 -12.78 -4.43 6.48
N SER A 31 -13.72 -3.71 5.85
CA SER A 31 -14.53 -4.27 4.77
C SER A 31 -13.68 -4.63 3.55
N THR A 32 -12.74 -3.77 3.21
CA THR A 32 -11.81 -4.00 2.09
C THR A 32 -10.93 -5.21 2.36
N ILE A 33 -10.42 -5.34 3.57
CA ILE A 33 -9.61 -6.51 3.98
C ILE A 33 -10.45 -7.78 3.92
N LYS A 34 -11.67 -7.74 4.43
CA LYS A 34 -12.58 -8.90 4.42
C LYS A 34 -12.85 -9.36 2.98
N ASN A 35 -13.12 -8.42 2.07
CA ASN A 35 -13.35 -8.74 0.67
C ASN A 35 -12.10 -9.35 0.03
N ALA A 36 -10.93 -8.81 0.33
CA ALA A 36 -9.68 -9.34 -0.19
C ALA A 36 -9.40 -10.77 0.35
N ASP A 37 -9.72 -11.03 1.61
CA ASP A 37 -9.61 -12.37 2.20
C ASP A 37 -10.56 -13.35 1.50
N ILE A 38 -11.78 -12.92 1.19
CA ILE A 38 -12.77 -13.74 0.49
C ILE A 38 -12.27 -14.09 -0.91
N GLU A 39 -11.73 -13.12 -1.64
CA GLU A 39 -11.14 -13.36 -2.96
C GLU A 39 -9.97 -14.34 -2.89
N ALA A 40 -9.09 -14.17 -1.91
CA ALA A 40 -7.95 -15.07 -1.70
C ALA A 40 -8.40 -16.50 -1.44
N ARG A 41 -9.44 -16.67 -0.62
CA ARG A 41 -10.02 -17.98 -0.33
C ARG A 41 -10.60 -18.61 -1.58
N GLY A 42 -11.29 -17.82 -2.41
CA GLY A 42 -11.84 -18.27 -3.71
C GLY A 42 -10.75 -18.74 -4.66
N ALA A 43 -9.55 -18.20 -4.55
CA ALA A 43 -8.39 -18.60 -5.35
C ALA A 43 -7.58 -19.73 -4.70
N GLY A 44 -8.09 -20.34 -3.62
CA GLY A 44 -7.42 -21.44 -2.93
C GLY A 44 -6.30 -21.01 -1.98
N LYS A 45 -6.24 -19.74 -1.64
CA LYS A 45 -5.24 -19.20 -0.71
C LYS A 45 -5.84 -19.01 0.67
N GLY A 46 -4.96 -18.96 1.68
CA GLY A 46 -5.39 -18.62 3.04
C GLY A 46 -5.62 -17.11 3.22
N PRO A 47 -5.88 -16.66 4.46
CA PRO A 47 -6.03 -15.24 4.74
C PRO A 47 -4.77 -14.47 4.33
N LEU A 48 -4.95 -13.20 3.97
CA LEU A 48 -3.82 -12.36 3.57
C LEU A 48 -2.82 -12.18 4.71
N SER A 49 -1.53 -12.23 4.37
CA SER A 49 -0.45 -11.92 5.29
C SER A 49 -0.41 -10.42 5.59
N ASP A 50 0.32 -10.01 6.63
CA ASP A 50 0.50 -8.60 6.95
C ASP A 50 1.12 -7.82 5.78
N GLY A 51 2.09 -8.40 5.07
CA GLY A 51 2.67 -7.77 3.88
C GLY A 51 1.64 -7.53 2.78
N GLU A 52 0.77 -8.51 2.54
CA GLU A 52 -0.31 -8.38 1.56
C GLU A 52 -1.34 -7.34 2.01
N LEU A 53 -1.63 -7.26 3.31
CA LEU A 53 -2.52 -6.24 3.87
C LEU A 53 -1.94 -4.83 3.68
N LEU A 54 -0.64 -4.66 3.85
CA LEU A 54 0.01 -3.37 3.59
C LEU A 54 -0.18 -2.94 2.14
N THR A 55 -0.12 -3.86 1.20
CA THR A 55 -0.39 -3.58 -0.22
C THR A 55 -1.83 -3.13 -0.43
N VAL A 56 -2.80 -3.76 0.25
CA VAL A 56 -4.21 -3.35 0.20
C VAL A 56 -4.35 -1.90 0.72
N LEU A 57 -3.72 -1.58 1.84
CA LEU A 57 -3.76 -0.23 2.41
C LEU A 57 -3.14 0.81 1.47
N GLN A 58 -2.02 0.48 0.84
CA GLN A 58 -1.38 1.37 -0.14
C GLN A 58 -2.30 1.67 -1.33
N LYS A 59 -3.00 0.66 -1.81
CA LYS A 59 -3.98 0.82 -2.90
C LYS A 59 -5.12 1.74 -2.49
N MET A 60 -5.62 1.59 -1.26
CA MET A 60 -6.68 2.45 -0.73
C MET A 60 -6.23 3.91 -0.66
N ILE A 61 -4.98 4.13 -0.23
CA ILE A 61 -4.40 5.48 -0.17
C ILE A 61 -4.27 6.07 -1.57
N LYS A 62 -3.77 5.31 -2.52
CA LYS A 62 -3.60 5.75 -3.90
C LYS A 62 -4.94 6.16 -4.53
N GLN A 63 -5.99 5.38 -4.33
CA GLN A 63 -7.33 5.68 -4.81
C GLN A 63 -7.85 6.99 -4.23
N ARG A 64 -7.59 7.25 -2.96
CA ARG A 64 -8.02 8.49 -2.30
C ARG A 64 -7.23 9.70 -2.77
N GLN A 65 -5.94 9.53 -3.01
CA GLN A 65 -5.11 10.60 -3.57
C GLN A 65 -5.58 11.01 -4.98
N GLU A 66 -5.99 10.04 -5.79
CA GLU A 66 -6.57 10.31 -7.11
C GLU A 66 -7.89 11.06 -6.96
N SER A 67 -8.72 10.69 -5.99
CA SER A 67 -9.98 11.39 -5.69
C SER A 67 -9.71 12.83 -5.24
N VAL A 68 -8.70 13.06 -4.43
CA VAL A 68 -8.29 14.40 -3.98
C VAL A 68 -8.03 15.32 -5.19
N GLU A 69 -7.25 14.81 -6.14
CA GLU A 69 -6.93 15.57 -7.34
C GLU A 69 -8.18 15.92 -8.16
N LEU A 70 -9.07 14.94 -8.31
CA LEU A 70 -10.33 15.13 -9.05
C LEU A 70 -11.23 16.16 -8.36
N TYR A 71 -11.35 16.08 -7.04
CA TYR A 71 -12.17 17.02 -6.27
C TYR A 71 -11.60 18.44 -6.30
N GLU A 72 -10.29 18.59 -6.25
CA GLU A 72 -9.65 19.91 -6.37
C GLU A 72 -9.88 20.52 -7.74
N LYS A 73 -9.71 19.74 -8.80
CA LYS A 73 -9.97 20.18 -10.17
C LYS A 73 -11.43 20.52 -10.39
N GLY A 74 -12.33 19.81 -9.73
CA GLY A 74 -13.77 20.01 -9.82
C GLY A 74 -14.33 21.10 -8.92
N GLY A 75 -13.48 21.80 -8.18
CA GLY A 75 -13.91 22.87 -7.27
C GLY A 75 -14.64 22.38 -6.02
N ARG A 76 -14.28 21.19 -5.54
CA ARG A 76 -14.89 20.59 -4.35
C ARG A 76 -13.84 20.39 -3.25
N PRO A 77 -13.28 21.48 -2.69
CA PRO A 77 -12.20 21.39 -1.69
C PRO A 77 -12.63 20.69 -0.40
N GLU A 78 -13.89 20.76 -0.01
CA GLU A 78 -14.41 20.08 1.18
C GLU A 78 -14.36 18.55 1.04
N LEU A 79 -14.61 18.04 -0.16
CA LEU A 79 -14.54 16.61 -0.44
C LEU A 79 -13.08 16.15 -0.50
N ALA A 80 -12.21 16.98 -1.07
CA ALA A 80 -10.76 16.71 -1.09
C ALA A 80 -10.20 16.65 0.33
N ALA A 81 -10.62 17.55 1.22
CA ALA A 81 -10.18 17.57 2.62
C ALA A 81 -10.61 16.30 3.35
N ALA A 82 -11.84 15.82 3.11
CA ALA A 82 -12.35 14.57 3.69
C ALA A 82 -11.50 13.37 3.26
N GLU A 83 -11.13 13.29 1.97
CA GLU A 83 -10.27 12.23 1.47
C GLU A 83 -8.88 12.28 2.09
N ARG A 84 -8.32 13.48 2.27
CA ARG A 84 -7.01 13.64 2.93
C ARG A 84 -7.02 13.17 4.38
N GLU A 85 -8.12 13.39 5.10
CA GLU A 85 -8.26 12.88 6.47
C GLU A 85 -8.25 11.35 6.48
N GLU A 86 -8.94 10.72 5.53
CA GLU A 86 -8.95 9.26 5.40
C GLU A 86 -7.54 8.73 5.08
N VAL A 87 -6.82 9.39 4.18
CA VAL A 87 -5.43 9.03 3.85
C VAL A 87 -4.56 9.07 5.10
N ALA A 88 -4.69 10.12 5.92
CA ALA A 88 -3.91 10.25 7.16
C ALA A 88 -4.19 9.11 8.12
N ILE A 89 -5.45 8.72 8.28
CA ILE A 89 -5.85 7.62 9.15
C ILE A 89 -5.24 6.29 8.67
N ILE A 90 -5.33 6.00 7.38
CA ILE A 90 -4.81 4.75 6.81
C ILE A 90 -3.28 4.72 6.87
N THR A 91 -2.63 5.83 6.56
CA THR A 91 -1.17 5.94 6.54
C THR A 91 -0.53 5.61 7.89
N ALA A 92 -1.25 5.83 8.99
CA ALA A 92 -0.76 5.51 10.34
C ALA A 92 -0.39 4.03 10.51
N TYR A 93 -0.92 3.14 9.67
CA TYR A 93 -0.65 1.69 9.73
C TYR A 93 0.45 1.25 8.77
N LEU A 94 0.99 2.16 7.97
CA LEU A 94 2.06 1.84 7.04
C LEU A 94 3.43 2.16 7.65
N PRO A 95 4.48 1.39 7.27
CA PRO A 95 5.84 1.78 7.62
C PRO A 95 6.21 3.07 6.89
N LYS A 96 7.33 3.68 7.29
CA LYS A 96 7.83 4.89 6.64
C LYS A 96 8.03 4.64 5.15
N GLN A 97 7.48 5.52 4.33
CA GLN A 97 7.61 5.41 2.88
C GLN A 97 9.01 5.80 2.41
N MET A 98 9.51 5.10 1.42
CA MET A 98 10.83 5.36 0.84
C MET A 98 10.77 6.54 -0.13
N SER A 99 11.83 7.34 -0.14
CA SER A 99 12.01 8.40 -1.14
C SER A 99 12.28 7.78 -2.52
N ASP A 100 12.13 8.55 -3.58
CA ASP A 100 12.43 8.06 -4.93
C ASP A 100 13.89 7.60 -5.05
N ASP A 101 14.83 8.32 -4.42
CA ASP A 101 16.24 7.95 -4.43
C ASP A 101 16.46 6.64 -3.67
N ASP A 102 15.82 6.45 -2.52
CA ASP A 102 15.89 5.20 -1.77
C ASP A 102 15.34 4.03 -2.56
N VAL A 103 14.24 4.24 -3.29
CA VAL A 103 13.66 3.21 -4.17
C VAL A 103 14.64 2.81 -5.27
N LYS A 104 15.24 3.78 -5.93
CA LYS A 104 16.23 3.52 -6.99
C LYS A 104 17.42 2.72 -6.47
N LYS A 105 17.94 3.10 -5.31
CA LYS A 105 19.04 2.39 -4.66
C LYS A 105 18.64 0.97 -4.30
N ALA A 106 17.46 0.79 -3.72
CA ALA A 106 16.94 -0.53 -3.35
C ALA A 106 16.84 -1.44 -4.59
N ILE A 107 16.39 -0.89 -5.71
CA ILE A 107 16.29 -1.63 -6.97
C ILE A 107 17.68 -2.04 -7.46
N SER A 108 18.65 -1.12 -7.48
CA SER A 108 20.02 -1.43 -7.88
C SER A 108 20.62 -2.53 -7.00
N ASP A 109 20.43 -2.44 -5.69
CA ASP A 109 20.92 -3.44 -4.74
C ASP A 109 20.24 -4.79 -4.97
N ALA A 110 18.94 -4.82 -5.23
CA ALA A 110 18.20 -6.05 -5.50
C ALA A 110 18.66 -6.71 -6.80
N ILE A 111 18.95 -5.94 -7.83
CA ILE A 111 19.48 -6.45 -9.10
C ILE A 111 20.84 -7.12 -8.85
N ALA A 112 21.71 -6.46 -8.08
CA ALA A 112 23.02 -7.01 -7.74
C ALA A 112 22.92 -8.30 -6.90
N GLU A 113 22.07 -8.29 -5.87
CA GLU A 113 21.90 -9.43 -4.96
C GLU A 113 21.30 -10.65 -5.64
N THR A 114 20.34 -10.44 -6.57
CA THR A 114 19.69 -11.55 -7.28
C THR A 114 20.47 -12.03 -8.49
N GLY A 115 21.52 -11.29 -8.90
CA GLY A 115 22.28 -11.60 -10.09
C GLY A 115 21.48 -11.41 -11.37
N ALA A 116 20.44 -10.57 -11.33
CA ALA A 116 19.60 -10.33 -12.50
C ALA A 116 20.41 -9.75 -13.67
N ALA A 117 20.22 -10.33 -14.85
CA ALA A 117 20.97 -9.97 -16.06
C ALA A 117 20.10 -9.37 -17.15
N GLY A 118 18.79 -9.49 -17.07
CA GLY A 118 17.89 -8.97 -18.10
C GLY A 118 16.44 -9.09 -17.70
N MET A 119 15.56 -8.74 -18.62
CA MET A 119 14.11 -8.68 -18.40
C MET A 119 13.50 -9.98 -17.87
N LYS A 120 14.06 -11.12 -18.21
CA LYS A 120 13.59 -12.42 -17.73
C LYS A 120 13.70 -12.58 -16.20
N ASP A 121 14.57 -11.79 -15.58
CA ASP A 121 14.82 -11.84 -14.14
C ASP A 121 14.01 -10.81 -13.37
N MET A 122 13.14 -10.05 -14.04
CA MET A 122 12.33 -9.01 -13.42
C MET A 122 11.52 -9.52 -12.23
N GLY A 123 10.93 -10.71 -12.35
CA GLY A 123 10.15 -11.33 -11.27
C GLY A 123 10.98 -11.58 -10.01
N LYS A 124 12.24 -11.98 -10.16
CA LYS A 124 13.16 -12.18 -9.03
C LYS A 124 13.42 -10.87 -8.29
N VAL A 125 13.68 -9.80 -9.04
CA VAL A 125 13.97 -8.48 -8.47
C VAL A 125 12.74 -7.95 -7.72
N ILE A 126 11.57 -8.00 -8.35
CA ILE A 126 10.31 -7.55 -7.72
C ILE A 126 10.01 -8.38 -6.47
N GLY A 127 10.21 -9.70 -6.53
CA GLY A 127 10.01 -10.59 -5.37
C GLY A 127 10.92 -10.23 -4.21
N ALA A 128 12.19 -9.93 -4.48
CA ALA A 128 13.15 -9.51 -3.45
C ALA A 128 12.75 -8.18 -2.83
N LEU A 129 12.28 -7.23 -3.64
CA LEU A 129 11.82 -5.93 -3.15
C LEU A 129 10.58 -6.07 -2.28
N LYS A 130 9.61 -6.89 -2.68
CA LYS A 130 8.40 -7.15 -1.89
C LYS A 130 8.73 -7.79 -0.55
N ALA A 131 9.70 -8.69 -0.51
CA ALA A 131 10.11 -9.36 0.72
C ALA A 131 10.72 -8.38 1.73
N LYS A 132 11.51 -7.40 1.26
CA LYS A 132 12.21 -6.45 2.13
C LYS A 132 11.42 -5.18 2.43
N PHE A 133 10.65 -4.69 1.48
CA PHE A 133 10.07 -3.35 1.53
C PHE A 133 8.54 -3.32 1.39
N ALA A 134 7.87 -4.39 1.83
CA ALA A 134 6.41 -4.45 1.80
C ALA A 134 5.81 -3.21 2.49
N GLY A 135 4.89 -2.54 1.82
CA GLY A 135 4.23 -1.36 2.34
C GLY A 135 5.04 -0.06 2.31
N GLN A 136 6.30 -0.10 1.85
CA GLN A 136 7.18 1.06 1.88
C GLN A 136 7.35 1.74 0.52
N MET A 137 6.99 1.08 -0.57
CA MET A 137 7.07 1.63 -1.92
C MET A 137 5.88 1.17 -2.75
N ASP A 138 5.58 1.92 -3.81
CA ASP A 138 4.58 1.54 -4.81
C ASP A 138 5.23 0.56 -5.79
N PHE A 139 4.87 -0.72 -5.71
CA PHE A 139 5.48 -1.76 -6.55
C PHE A 139 5.10 -1.66 -8.04
N ALA A 140 3.97 -1.03 -8.37
CA ALA A 140 3.64 -0.77 -9.77
C ALA A 140 4.64 0.22 -10.39
N LYS A 141 4.96 1.28 -9.65
CA LYS A 141 5.98 2.27 -10.06
C LYS A 141 7.37 1.64 -10.05
N ALA A 142 7.68 0.86 -9.01
CA ALA A 142 8.96 0.15 -8.90
C ALA A 142 9.17 -0.80 -10.07
N SER A 143 8.13 -1.50 -10.52
CA SER A 143 8.21 -2.40 -11.68
C SER A 143 8.69 -1.67 -12.94
N GLY A 144 8.18 -0.46 -13.18
CA GLY A 144 8.64 0.37 -14.30
C GLY A 144 10.12 0.74 -14.18
N LEU A 145 10.56 1.06 -12.97
CA LEU A 145 11.97 1.41 -12.72
C LEU A 145 12.89 0.20 -12.84
N VAL A 146 12.45 -0.97 -12.38
CA VAL A 146 13.19 -2.24 -12.55
C VAL A 146 13.36 -2.53 -14.04
N LYS A 147 12.28 -2.42 -14.80
CA LYS A 147 12.30 -2.63 -16.26
C LYS A 147 13.31 -1.70 -16.93
N ALA A 148 13.31 -0.43 -16.55
CA ALA A 148 14.23 0.56 -17.12
C ALA A 148 15.68 0.19 -16.81
N GLN A 149 16.00 -0.21 -15.58
CA GLN A 149 17.37 -0.59 -15.21
C GLN A 149 17.83 -1.88 -15.88
N LEU A 150 16.95 -2.86 -16.01
CA LEU A 150 17.30 -4.15 -16.65
C LEU A 150 17.42 -4.04 -18.17
N SER A 151 16.66 -3.16 -18.81
CA SER A 151 16.69 -2.99 -20.27
C SER A 151 17.67 -1.92 -20.73
N GLY A 152 17.94 -0.93 -19.91
CA GLY A 152 18.80 0.21 -20.26
C GLY A 152 20.26 0.05 -19.87
N GLY A 153 20.60 -1.09 -19.28
CA GLY A 153 21.97 -1.38 -18.88
C GLY A 153 22.31 -0.93 -17.50
#